data_09b2fc5506a1949d59a83de90f6cd87d
#
_entry.id   09b2fc5506a1949d59a83de90f6cd87d
#
_cell.length_a   1.000
_cell.length_b   1.000
_cell.length_c   1.000
_cell.angle_alpha   90.00
_cell.angle_beta   90.00
_cell.angle_gamma   90.00
#
_symmetry.space_group_name_H-M   'P 1'
#
loop_
_entity.id
_entity.type
_entity.pdbx_description
1 polymer ?
#
loop_
_entity_poly.entity_id
_entity_poly.type
_entity_poly.pdbx_seq_one_letter_code
_entity_poly.pdbx_strand_id
1 'polypeptide(L)'
;YGANPHPRPDIYGKIGNAGVSICTVDDAKRLYSGFDLLTPSTSVSMTINGPAPVILAFFMNAAVDQQIEKHLRENGLLEEARKTLRKRFKKQGLPAPEYRMKRPDNHDGFGLDLLGMSGKHFVDAETYATIKSAVLNNIRGTVQADILKEDQAQNTCIFSTNFALRMMGDMQEFFTANDIRNFY
;
A
#
# COMPACT_ATOMS: atom_id res chain seq x y z
N TYR A 1 9.79 11.89 3.40
CA TYR A 1 9.78 11.25 4.71
C TYR A 1 8.59 11.68 5.57
N GLY A 2 7.38 11.26 5.18
CA GLY A 2 6.16 11.54 5.91
C GLY A 2 5.53 12.92 5.65
N ALA A 3 6.08 13.71 4.75
CA ALA A 3 5.47 14.96 4.31
C ALA A 3 4.73 14.79 2.99
N ASN A 4 3.52 15.32 2.92
CA ASN A 4 2.77 15.33 1.67
C ASN A 4 3.41 16.28 0.65
N PRO A 5 3.34 15.98 -0.65
CA PRO A 5 3.68 16.92 -1.70
C PRO A 5 2.88 18.22 -1.54
N HIS A 6 3.55 19.33 -1.73
CA HIS A 6 2.93 20.66 -1.61
C HIS A 6 3.36 21.53 -2.80
N PRO A 7 2.47 22.40 -3.35
CA PRO A 7 2.79 23.27 -4.49
C PRO A 7 3.64 24.48 -4.09
N ARG A 8 4.63 24.30 -3.23
CA ARG A 8 5.58 25.36 -2.89
C ARG A 8 6.58 25.57 -4.01
N PRO A 9 7.01 26.80 -4.30
CA PRO A 9 7.94 27.07 -5.39
C PRO A 9 9.29 26.34 -5.26
N ASP A 10 9.76 26.11 -4.02
CA ASP A 10 11.05 25.47 -3.75
C ASP A 10 11.07 23.96 -4.03
N ILE A 11 9.90 23.31 -4.04
CA ILE A 11 9.74 21.87 -4.28
C ILE A 11 8.94 21.55 -5.55
N TYR A 12 8.30 22.54 -6.17
CA TYR A 12 7.51 22.35 -7.37
C TYR A 12 8.38 21.75 -8.50
N GLY A 13 7.88 20.69 -9.12
CA GLY A 13 8.58 19.96 -10.17
C GLY A 13 9.73 19.07 -9.71
N LYS A 14 10.04 19.01 -8.41
CA LYS A 14 11.09 18.14 -7.85
C LYS A 14 10.54 16.83 -7.30
N ILE A 15 9.26 16.76 -6.97
CA ILE A 15 8.59 15.56 -6.48
C ILE A 15 8.13 14.73 -7.68
N GLY A 16 8.39 13.43 -7.64
CA GLY A 16 8.04 12.51 -8.71
C GLY A 16 9.05 12.44 -9.86
N ASN A 17 10.18 13.13 -9.78
CA ASN A 17 11.24 13.06 -10.78
C ASN A 17 11.88 11.66 -10.91
N ALA A 18 12.00 10.96 -9.78
CA ALA A 18 12.64 9.66 -9.70
C ALA A 18 11.78 8.68 -8.87
N GLY A 19 10.49 8.78 -8.97
CA GLY A 19 9.55 7.93 -8.24
C GLY A 19 8.23 8.63 -7.96
N VAL A 20 7.42 8.02 -7.11
CA VAL A 20 6.11 8.55 -6.69
C VAL A 20 6.09 8.83 -5.19
N SER A 21 5.34 9.84 -4.77
CA SER A 21 5.20 10.17 -3.36
C SER A 21 4.10 9.34 -2.73
N ILE A 22 4.48 8.38 -1.87
CA ILE A 22 3.58 7.51 -1.11
C ILE A 22 3.76 7.81 0.37
N CYS A 23 2.83 8.56 0.96
CA CYS A 23 2.88 8.99 2.34
C CYS A 23 1.92 8.22 3.24
N THR A 24 0.91 7.58 2.66
CA THR A 24 -0.15 6.86 3.35
C THR A 24 -0.50 5.56 2.64
N VAL A 25 -1.20 4.66 3.35
CA VAL A 25 -1.75 3.44 2.74
C VAL A 25 -2.75 3.77 1.61
N ASP A 26 -3.47 4.87 1.71
CA ASP A 26 -4.41 5.29 0.66
C ASP A 26 -3.68 5.75 -0.62
N ASP A 27 -2.48 6.30 -0.50
CA ASP A 27 -1.65 6.60 -1.68
C ASP A 27 -1.20 5.31 -2.37
N ALA A 28 -0.83 4.29 -1.60
CA ALA A 28 -0.54 2.96 -2.14
C ALA A 28 -1.77 2.34 -2.83
N LYS A 29 -2.96 2.43 -2.20
CA LYS A 29 -4.22 1.97 -2.83
C LYS A 29 -4.48 2.68 -4.17
N ARG A 30 -4.27 4.00 -4.24
CA ARG A 30 -4.41 4.77 -5.49
C ARG A 30 -3.39 4.35 -6.54
N LEU A 31 -2.12 4.16 -6.14
CA LEU A 31 -1.05 3.78 -7.04
C LEU A 31 -1.32 2.42 -7.71
N TYR A 32 -1.77 1.46 -6.92
CA TYR A 32 -2.00 0.09 -7.38
C TYR A 32 -3.45 -0.18 -7.81
N SER A 33 -4.31 0.84 -7.85
CA SER A 33 -5.69 0.68 -8.30
C SER A 33 -5.78 0.29 -9.77
N GLY A 34 -6.77 -0.53 -10.11
CA GLY A 34 -6.93 -1.07 -11.46
C GLY A 34 -6.02 -2.26 -11.79
N PHE A 35 -5.13 -2.68 -10.87
CA PHE A 35 -4.31 -3.87 -10.99
C PHE A 35 -4.71 -4.86 -9.90
N ASP A 36 -5.11 -6.07 -10.27
CA ASP A 36 -5.27 -7.15 -9.27
C ASP A 36 -3.87 -7.65 -8.87
N LEU A 37 -3.45 -7.30 -7.66
CA LEU A 37 -2.11 -7.63 -7.13
C LEU A 37 -1.92 -9.13 -6.87
N LEU A 38 -2.99 -9.92 -6.89
CA LEU A 38 -2.93 -11.38 -6.74
C LEU A 38 -2.94 -12.14 -8.06
N THR A 39 -3.14 -11.45 -9.17
CA THR A 39 -3.05 -12.11 -10.49
C THR A 39 -1.66 -12.73 -10.67
N PRO A 40 -1.55 -14.00 -11.09
CA PRO A 40 -0.25 -14.68 -11.23
C PRO A 40 0.75 -13.99 -12.15
N SER A 41 0.27 -13.18 -13.09
CA SER A 41 1.09 -12.36 -14.00
C SER A 41 1.52 -11.02 -13.40
N THR A 42 1.01 -10.63 -12.22
CA THR A 42 1.37 -9.37 -11.56
C THR A 42 2.51 -9.59 -10.58
N SER A 43 3.55 -8.80 -10.71
CA SER A 43 4.67 -8.73 -9.76
C SER A 43 5.09 -7.26 -9.60
N VAL A 44 5.32 -6.82 -8.37
CA VAL A 44 5.67 -5.44 -8.06
C VAL A 44 7.07 -5.40 -7.47
N SER A 45 7.95 -4.61 -8.09
CA SER A 45 9.30 -4.34 -7.58
C SER A 45 9.38 -2.93 -7.04
N MET A 46 9.84 -2.80 -5.80
CA MET A 46 9.94 -1.52 -5.10
C MET A 46 11.39 -1.25 -4.68
N THR A 47 11.93 -0.13 -5.13
CA THR A 47 13.28 0.34 -4.73
C THR A 47 13.11 1.45 -3.70
N ILE A 48 13.27 1.13 -2.41
CA ILE A 48 12.86 2.00 -1.31
C ILE A 48 14.03 2.38 -0.41
N ASN A 49 14.82 1.40 0.03
CA ASN A 49 15.89 1.51 1.03
C ASN A 49 15.37 1.82 2.45
N GLY A 50 15.74 2.93 3.08
CA GLY A 50 15.43 3.21 4.49
C GLY A 50 13.96 3.00 4.91
N PRO A 51 12.96 3.55 4.23
CA PRO A 51 11.56 3.36 4.59
C PRO A 51 10.94 2.05 4.06
N ALA A 52 11.75 1.05 3.66
CA ALA A 52 11.25 -0.20 3.08
C ALA A 52 10.15 -0.90 3.89
N PRO A 53 10.24 -1.06 5.23
CA PRO A 53 9.18 -1.70 6.01
C PRO A 53 7.86 -0.95 5.94
N VAL A 54 7.89 0.38 5.92
CA VAL A 54 6.69 1.22 5.88
C VAL A 54 5.99 1.07 4.53
N ILE A 55 6.74 1.16 3.44
CA ILE A 55 6.19 1.01 2.09
C ILE A 55 5.72 -0.42 1.83
N LEU A 56 6.46 -1.42 2.32
CA LEU A 56 6.01 -2.81 2.29
C LEU A 56 4.69 -2.98 3.02
N ALA A 57 4.55 -2.41 4.22
CA ALA A 57 3.30 -2.47 4.98
C ALA A 57 2.14 -1.79 4.22
N PHE A 58 2.37 -0.64 3.58
CA PHE A 58 1.35 0.01 2.75
C PHE A 58 0.95 -0.86 1.57
N PHE A 59 1.90 -1.46 0.88
CA PHE A 59 1.66 -2.36 -0.25
C PHE A 59 0.85 -3.59 0.16
N MET A 60 1.26 -4.30 1.22
CA MET A 60 0.56 -5.48 1.72
C MET A 60 -0.87 -5.15 2.17
N ASN A 61 -1.07 -4.02 2.87
CA ASN A 61 -2.40 -3.59 3.27
C ASN A 61 -3.27 -3.18 2.07
N ALA A 62 -2.70 -2.53 1.06
CA ALA A 62 -3.43 -2.21 -0.17
C ALA A 62 -3.89 -3.48 -0.88
N ALA A 63 -3.03 -4.51 -0.97
CA ALA A 63 -3.37 -5.80 -1.58
C ALA A 63 -4.48 -6.53 -0.80
N VAL A 64 -4.40 -6.55 0.54
CA VAL A 64 -5.47 -7.14 1.38
C VAL A 64 -6.78 -6.41 1.16
N ASP A 65 -6.76 -5.08 1.18
CA ASP A 65 -7.97 -4.28 1.01
C ASP A 65 -8.57 -4.43 -0.41
N GLN A 66 -7.75 -4.62 -1.46
CA GLN A 66 -8.24 -4.97 -2.79
C GLN A 66 -9.02 -6.29 -2.81
N GLN A 67 -8.51 -7.32 -2.15
CA GLN A 67 -9.17 -8.62 -2.13
C GLN A 67 -10.44 -8.60 -1.26
N ILE A 68 -10.45 -7.78 -0.21
CA ILE A 68 -11.69 -7.54 0.56
C ILE A 68 -12.70 -6.78 -0.29
N GLU A 69 -12.29 -5.75 -1.03
CA GLU A 69 -13.18 -5.06 -1.98
C GLU A 69 -13.78 -6.03 -2.99
N LYS A 70 -12.96 -6.93 -3.55
CA LYS A 70 -13.42 -7.99 -4.46
C LYS A 70 -14.46 -8.90 -3.80
N HIS A 71 -14.18 -9.37 -2.60
CA HIS A 71 -15.09 -10.18 -1.80
C HIS A 71 -16.43 -9.46 -1.56
N LEU A 72 -16.40 -8.18 -1.16
CA LEU A 72 -17.60 -7.38 -0.95
C LEU A 72 -18.40 -7.19 -2.24
N ARG A 73 -17.73 -7.00 -3.37
CA ARG A 73 -18.33 -6.87 -4.69
C ARG A 73 -19.04 -8.15 -5.11
N GLU A 74 -18.37 -9.29 -4.98
CA GLU A 74 -18.90 -10.61 -5.35
C GLU A 74 -20.09 -11.03 -4.48
N ASN A 75 -20.16 -10.58 -3.23
CA ASN A 75 -21.24 -10.87 -2.30
C ASN A 75 -22.33 -9.79 -2.24
N GLY A 76 -22.28 -8.76 -3.10
CA GLY A 76 -23.28 -7.68 -3.15
C GLY A 76 -23.24 -6.72 -1.94
N LEU A 77 -22.16 -6.72 -1.15
CA LEU A 77 -22.02 -5.92 0.08
C LEU A 77 -21.29 -4.59 -0.14
N LEU A 78 -20.79 -4.33 -1.34
CA LEU A 78 -19.94 -3.16 -1.62
C LEU A 78 -20.68 -1.83 -1.40
N GLU A 79 -21.96 -1.73 -1.78
CA GLU A 79 -22.73 -0.50 -1.60
C GLU A 79 -22.99 -0.18 -0.12
N GLU A 80 -23.14 -1.19 0.72
CA GLU A 80 -23.27 -1.00 2.16
C GLU A 80 -21.95 -0.49 2.76
N ALA A 81 -20.85 -1.06 2.34
CA ALA A 81 -19.50 -0.62 2.74
C ALA A 81 -19.27 0.85 2.34
N ARG A 82 -19.61 1.24 1.11
CA ARG A 82 -19.55 2.63 0.63
C ARG A 82 -20.41 3.58 1.47
N LYS A 83 -21.63 3.17 1.82
CA LYS A 83 -22.53 3.98 2.69
C LYS A 83 -21.93 4.16 4.08
N THR A 84 -21.37 3.12 4.66
CA THR A 84 -20.72 3.15 5.97
C THR A 84 -19.51 4.11 5.96
N LEU A 85 -18.68 4.02 4.93
CA LEU A 85 -17.53 4.88 4.73
C LEU A 85 -17.96 6.36 4.63
N ARG A 86 -18.92 6.68 3.76
CA ARG A 86 -19.45 8.04 3.62
C ARG A 86 -20.04 8.60 4.92
N LYS A 87 -20.77 7.78 5.69
CA LYS A 87 -21.30 8.17 7.01
C LYS A 87 -20.18 8.52 7.99
N ARG A 88 -19.09 7.73 8.00
CA ARG A 88 -17.94 7.97 8.88
C ARG A 88 -17.28 9.32 8.58
N PHE A 89 -16.96 9.61 7.33
CA PHE A 89 -16.34 10.87 6.93
C PHE A 89 -17.25 12.06 7.18
N LYS A 90 -18.55 11.93 6.89
CA LYS A 90 -19.54 12.97 7.21
C LYS A 90 -19.60 13.27 8.72
N LYS A 91 -19.55 12.23 9.56
CA LYS A 91 -19.52 12.39 11.04
C LYS A 91 -18.28 13.12 11.52
N GLN A 92 -17.15 12.95 10.84
CA GLN A 92 -15.89 13.60 11.15
C GLN A 92 -15.77 15.02 10.55
N GLY A 93 -16.72 15.46 9.77
CA GLY A 93 -16.65 16.75 9.05
C GLY A 93 -15.57 16.77 7.97
N LEU A 94 -15.14 15.59 7.48
CA LEU A 94 -14.09 15.44 6.48
C LEU A 94 -14.68 15.02 5.13
N PRO A 95 -14.09 15.45 4.01
CA PRO A 95 -14.43 14.90 2.70
C PRO A 95 -13.99 13.43 2.64
N ALA A 96 -14.80 12.60 1.98
CA ALA A 96 -14.40 11.23 1.69
C ALA A 96 -13.16 11.23 0.78
N PRO A 97 -12.18 10.34 1.00
CA PRO A 97 -11.04 10.23 0.11
C PRO A 97 -11.46 9.82 -1.29
N GLU A 98 -10.86 10.45 -2.29
CA GLU A 98 -11.15 10.19 -3.70
C GLU A 98 -9.86 9.97 -4.50
N TYR A 99 -10.01 9.42 -5.69
CA TYR A 99 -8.94 9.45 -6.69
C TYR A 99 -8.79 10.88 -7.20
N ARG A 100 -7.61 11.47 -7.02
CA ARG A 100 -7.42 12.93 -7.18
C ARG A 100 -7.36 13.41 -8.63
N MET A 101 -7.26 12.50 -9.59
CA MET A 101 -7.14 12.82 -11.02
C MET A 101 -8.30 12.19 -11.80
N LYS A 102 -8.51 12.64 -13.03
CA LYS A 102 -9.39 11.91 -13.93
C LYS A 102 -8.83 10.50 -14.15
N ARG A 103 -9.63 9.49 -13.85
CA ARG A 103 -9.24 8.11 -14.12
C ARG A 103 -9.09 7.89 -15.62
N PRO A 104 -8.10 7.12 -16.07
CA PRO A 104 -8.03 6.65 -17.45
C PRO A 104 -9.32 5.93 -17.86
N ASP A 105 -9.68 6.00 -19.12
CA ASP A 105 -10.97 5.46 -19.60
C ASP A 105 -11.07 3.92 -19.42
N ASN A 106 -9.95 3.23 -19.41
CA ASN A 106 -9.86 1.79 -19.16
C ASN A 106 -9.68 1.41 -17.68
N HIS A 107 -9.74 2.35 -16.75
CA HIS A 107 -9.58 2.10 -15.32
C HIS A 107 -10.93 1.78 -14.67
N ASP A 108 -11.10 0.55 -14.23
CA ASP A 108 -12.37 0.04 -13.65
C ASP A 108 -12.67 0.52 -12.22
N GLY A 109 -11.69 1.17 -11.57
CA GLY A 109 -11.81 1.64 -10.18
C GLY A 109 -11.50 0.59 -9.12
N PHE A 110 -11.05 -0.59 -9.49
CA PHE A 110 -10.70 -1.65 -8.54
C PHE A 110 -9.62 -1.19 -7.55
N GLY A 111 -9.83 -1.43 -6.28
CA GLY A 111 -8.93 -1.02 -5.18
C GLY A 111 -9.18 0.40 -4.64
N LEU A 112 -10.19 1.14 -5.14
CA LEU A 112 -10.50 2.49 -4.70
C LEU A 112 -11.71 2.60 -3.76
N ASP A 113 -12.51 1.57 -3.65
CA ASP A 113 -13.78 1.63 -2.90
C ASP A 113 -13.60 1.67 -1.38
N LEU A 114 -12.43 1.24 -0.89
CA LEU A 114 -12.09 1.23 0.54
C LEU A 114 -11.06 2.31 0.92
N LEU A 115 -10.96 3.40 0.16
CA LEU A 115 -10.12 4.53 0.55
C LEU A 115 -10.56 5.13 1.89
N GLY A 116 -9.59 5.43 2.77
CA GLY A 116 -9.81 6.01 4.09
C GLY A 116 -10.17 5.01 5.19
N MET A 117 -10.38 3.73 4.85
CA MET A 117 -10.64 2.69 5.84
C MET A 117 -9.96 1.38 5.44
N SER A 118 -9.53 0.62 6.46
CA SER A 118 -9.09 -0.76 6.24
C SER A 118 -10.27 -1.68 6.00
N GLY A 119 -10.12 -2.61 5.09
CA GLY A 119 -11.12 -3.63 4.75
C GLY A 119 -11.58 -4.46 5.94
N LYS A 120 -10.74 -4.62 6.98
CA LYS A 120 -11.10 -5.32 8.22
C LYS A 120 -12.36 -4.80 8.92
N HIS A 121 -12.80 -3.58 8.61
CA HIS A 121 -14.01 -3.00 9.20
C HIS A 121 -15.30 -3.41 8.48
N PHE A 122 -15.19 -4.12 7.36
CA PHE A 122 -16.33 -4.46 6.49
C PHE A 122 -16.60 -5.96 6.40
N VAL A 123 -15.74 -6.78 7.00
CA VAL A 123 -15.88 -8.23 7.07
C VAL A 123 -15.63 -8.71 8.51
N ASP A 124 -16.09 -9.90 8.84
CA ASP A 124 -15.81 -10.53 10.12
C ASP A 124 -14.33 -10.94 10.25
N ALA A 125 -13.91 -11.28 11.46
CA ALA A 125 -12.52 -11.59 11.77
C ALA A 125 -11.99 -12.84 11.03
N GLU A 126 -12.84 -13.84 10.83
CA GLU A 126 -12.49 -15.09 10.15
C GLU A 126 -12.30 -14.86 8.65
N THR A 127 -13.24 -14.17 8.02
CA THR A 127 -13.14 -13.77 6.60
C THR A 127 -11.90 -12.89 6.38
N TYR A 128 -11.64 -11.93 7.28
CA TYR A 128 -10.44 -11.10 7.20
C TYR A 128 -9.16 -11.92 7.28
N ALA A 129 -9.06 -12.84 8.25
CA ALA A 129 -7.89 -13.68 8.42
C ALA A 129 -7.63 -14.58 7.21
N THR A 130 -8.69 -15.16 6.66
CA THR A 130 -8.63 -16.01 5.47
C THR A 130 -8.13 -15.24 4.25
N ILE A 131 -8.72 -14.07 3.96
CA ILE A 131 -8.30 -13.22 2.84
C ILE A 131 -6.87 -12.75 3.04
N LYS A 132 -6.51 -12.26 4.22
CA LYS A 132 -5.15 -11.82 4.54
C LYS A 132 -4.12 -12.92 4.31
N SER A 133 -4.38 -14.13 4.80
CA SER A 133 -3.48 -15.27 4.60
C SER A 133 -3.34 -15.60 3.13
N ALA A 134 -4.42 -15.65 2.37
CA ALA A 134 -4.39 -15.90 0.94
C ALA A 134 -3.59 -14.83 0.18
N VAL A 135 -3.72 -13.55 0.57
CA VAL A 135 -2.93 -12.46 -0.02
C VAL A 135 -1.45 -12.67 0.26
N LEU A 136 -1.06 -12.83 1.52
CA LEU A 136 0.34 -12.92 1.91
C LEU A 136 1.04 -14.12 1.28
N ASN A 137 0.34 -15.24 1.12
CA ASN A 137 0.90 -16.45 0.52
C ASN A 137 1.06 -16.37 -1.01
N ASN A 138 0.29 -15.51 -1.69
CA ASN A 138 0.26 -15.46 -3.14
C ASN A 138 0.82 -14.18 -3.76
N ILE A 139 0.95 -13.09 -2.99
CA ILE A 139 1.47 -11.83 -3.49
C ILE A 139 2.91 -11.99 -3.99
N ARG A 140 3.26 -11.29 -5.07
CA ARG A 140 4.56 -11.42 -5.73
C ARG A 140 5.23 -10.06 -5.85
N GLY A 141 6.53 -10.05 -5.60
CA GLY A 141 7.31 -8.84 -5.78
C GLY A 141 8.63 -8.84 -5.05
N THR A 142 9.23 -7.67 -5.04
CA THR A 142 10.47 -7.40 -4.29
C THR A 142 10.39 -6.05 -3.61
N VAL A 143 11.02 -5.93 -2.46
CA VAL A 143 11.29 -4.65 -1.83
C VAL A 143 12.79 -4.53 -1.57
N GLN A 144 13.43 -3.56 -2.17
CA GLN A 144 14.85 -3.33 -1.98
C GLN A 144 15.09 -2.44 -0.75
N ALA A 145 15.88 -2.97 0.19
CA ALA A 145 16.46 -2.23 1.30
C ALA A 145 17.99 -2.31 1.16
N ASP A 146 18.56 -1.43 0.32
CA ASP A 146 19.98 -1.48 0.00
C ASP A 146 20.82 -0.79 1.07
N ILE A 147 21.45 -1.59 1.90
CA ILE A 147 22.29 -1.13 3.02
C ILE A 147 23.52 -0.36 2.54
N LEU A 148 24.11 -0.80 1.44
CA LEU A 148 25.32 -0.14 0.91
C LEU A 148 25.02 1.25 0.38
N LYS A 149 23.85 1.48 -0.20
CA LYS A 149 23.43 2.80 -0.65
C LYS A 149 23.21 3.78 0.51
N GLU A 150 22.70 3.31 1.63
CA GLU A 150 22.58 4.15 2.84
C GLU A 150 23.98 4.51 3.39
N ASP A 151 24.90 3.54 3.46
CA ASP A 151 26.26 3.77 3.92
C ASP A 151 27.06 4.69 2.98
N GLN A 152 26.85 4.58 1.68
CA GLN A 152 27.49 5.41 0.66
C GLN A 152 26.91 6.80 0.49
N ALA A 153 25.99 7.20 1.34
CA ALA A 153 25.30 8.51 1.27
C ALA A 153 24.59 8.77 -0.09
N GLN A 154 24.15 7.72 -0.75
CA GLN A 154 23.45 7.84 -2.05
C GLN A 154 21.96 8.13 -1.93
N ASN A 155 21.40 8.00 -0.72
CA ASN A 155 20.00 8.29 -0.44
C ASN A 155 19.88 9.35 0.65
N THR A 156 19.21 8.98 1.73
CA THR A 156 18.87 9.91 2.80
C THR A 156 19.93 10.06 3.86
N CYS A 157 20.80 9.06 4.00
CA CYS A 157 21.82 8.99 5.06
C CYS A 157 21.26 9.16 6.48
N ILE A 158 19.98 8.79 6.65
CA ILE A 158 19.27 8.96 7.92
C ILE A 158 19.48 7.75 8.84
N PHE A 159 19.70 6.58 8.24
CA PHE A 159 19.78 5.32 8.96
C PHE A 159 21.22 4.81 9.02
N SER A 160 21.60 4.33 10.21
CA SER A 160 22.90 3.65 10.35
C SER A 160 22.87 2.27 9.71
N THR A 161 24.03 1.76 9.31
CA THR A 161 24.21 0.40 8.78
C THR A 161 23.64 -0.66 9.73
N ASN A 162 23.87 -0.50 11.05
CA ASN A 162 23.32 -1.41 12.05
C ASN A 162 21.78 -1.40 12.10
N PHE A 163 21.17 -0.23 11.93
CA PHE A 163 19.71 -0.13 11.84
C PHE A 163 19.20 -0.84 10.59
N ALA A 164 19.83 -0.61 9.45
CA ALA A 164 19.44 -1.21 8.17
C ALA A 164 19.56 -2.74 8.19
N LEU A 165 20.61 -3.28 8.84
CA LEU A 165 20.78 -4.73 9.02
C LEU A 165 19.69 -5.35 9.91
N ARG A 166 19.34 -4.70 11.02
CA ARG A 166 18.24 -5.13 11.89
C ARG A 166 16.90 -5.09 11.16
N MET A 167 16.61 -4.01 10.47
CA MET A 167 15.41 -3.84 9.67
C MET A 167 15.26 -4.95 8.61
N MET A 168 16.34 -5.32 7.94
CA MET A 168 16.33 -6.42 6.99
C MET A 168 16.02 -7.76 7.69
N GLY A 169 16.60 -8.01 8.86
CA GLY A 169 16.30 -9.19 9.67
C GLY A 169 14.82 -9.25 10.08
N ASP A 170 14.28 -8.14 10.59
CA ASP A 170 12.88 -8.04 11.00
C ASP A 170 11.91 -8.27 9.82
N MET A 171 12.26 -7.78 8.62
CA MET A 171 11.46 -8.03 7.40
C MET A 171 11.47 -9.51 7.00
N GLN A 172 12.62 -10.18 7.08
CA GLN A 172 12.73 -11.62 6.80
C GLN A 172 11.98 -12.46 7.85
N GLU A 173 12.05 -12.07 9.11
CA GLU A 173 11.25 -12.70 10.17
C GLU A 173 9.75 -12.54 9.89
N PHE A 174 9.31 -11.34 9.50
CA PHE A 174 7.93 -11.08 9.08
C PHE A 174 7.51 -11.98 7.91
N PHE A 175 8.34 -12.12 6.88
CA PHE A 175 8.04 -13.00 5.74
C PHE A 175 7.92 -14.45 6.16
N THR A 176 8.83 -14.93 6.99
CA THR A 176 8.82 -16.32 7.50
C THR A 176 7.59 -16.57 8.38
N ALA A 177 7.31 -15.67 9.32
CA ALA A 177 6.19 -15.80 10.25
C ALA A 177 4.80 -15.78 9.57
N ASN A 178 4.71 -15.16 8.40
CA ASN A 178 3.47 -15.05 7.63
C ASN A 178 3.42 -15.93 6.37
N ASP A 179 4.37 -16.86 6.22
CA ASP A 179 4.48 -17.78 5.07
C ASP A 179 4.49 -17.06 3.71
N ILE A 180 5.15 -15.91 3.65
CA ILE A 180 5.28 -15.12 2.41
C ILE A 180 6.42 -15.71 1.58
N ARG A 181 6.07 -16.41 0.49
CA ARG A 181 7.03 -17.22 -0.28
C ARG A 181 7.46 -16.60 -1.62
N ASN A 182 6.69 -15.65 -2.12
CA ASN A 182 6.88 -15.10 -3.47
C ASN A 182 7.25 -13.61 -3.44
N PHE A 183 7.73 -13.14 -2.30
CA PHE A 183 8.17 -11.78 -2.09
C PHE A 183 9.58 -11.76 -1.48
N TYR A 184 10.49 -10.93 -1.99
CA TYR A 184 11.89 -10.88 -1.60
C TYR A 184 12.32 -9.49 -1.18
#